data_8581ef123ab28f365e296018ee62baf0
#
_entry.id   8581ef123ab28f365e296018ee62baf0
#
_cell.length_a   1.000
_cell.length_b   1.000
_cell.length_c   1.000
_cell.angle_alpha   90.00
_cell.angle_beta   90.00
_cell.angle_gamma   90.00
#
_symmetry.space_group_name_H-M   'P 1'
#
loop_
_entity.id
_entity.type
_entity.pdbx_description
1 polymer ?
#
loop_
_entity_poly.entity_id
_entity_poly.type
_entity_poly.pdbx_seq_one_letter_code
_entity_poly.pdbx_strand_id
1 'polypeptide(L)'
;MFFLPFVVWGQAPVSSTQQDRVLVVGSDSRLRGAIVQDAERLIKQLDELASPAQGKPHSVRLTLLPSVEGKPSAIAREFLKTDDPNNRYLLEVKMRLGQGNSFEQVALNRVLVEMLLIERTLRALGPDEIADRVEIRPWLIDGLSEALEWKNGKGDRRVYSSLVKSGGWMEVELLVEQDSVTKMNLLSRELFRASSGALVMALLAQPGGKEAMENYLAKVATFEGEHLTLLRSHFPQVNLGREGLERWWMLQVAAMSEAPLSEVMTIPETEKELKQGLKLYFKDPAGQSLQKDLSFWREIQDLETEEQRRAAIGPAADFLTNLSYRCFSTYRSVLIGYLQVLEAIASQEIQDDKEIQKVFENLRIYREAETKRHQMMVDLLDYYHLSTVQEESGAFEDFLKFKENVKTQQEEKADPLNRYLDRVQGLYEPLRR
;
A
#
# COMPACT_ATOMS: atom_id res chain seq x y z
N MET A 1 -5.95 46.00 49.18
CA MET A 1 -6.48 45.85 47.84
C MET A 1 -5.44 45.05 47.02
N PHE A 2 -5.54 43.70 47.03
CA PHE A 2 -4.59 42.81 46.34
C PHE A 2 -5.16 42.56 44.93
N PHE A 3 -4.47 43.04 43.90
CA PHE A 3 -4.71 42.65 42.51
C PHE A 3 -4.11 41.25 42.30
N LEU A 4 -4.97 40.23 42.17
CA LEU A 4 -4.59 38.95 41.62
C LEU A 4 -4.50 39.12 40.10
N PRO A 5 -3.39 38.73 39.45
CA PRO A 5 -3.29 38.73 38.00
C PRO A 5 -4.22 37.64 37.44
N PHE A 6 -5.18 38.05 36.63
CA PHE A 6 -5.93 37.15 35.78
C PHE A 6 -4.93 36.49 34.80
N VAL A 7 -4.59 35.24 35.04
CA VAL A 7 -3.90 34.42 34.08
C VAL A 7 -4.90 34.12 32.97
N VAL A 8 -4.83 34.91 31.89
CA VAL A 8 -5.53 34.58 30.65
C VAL A 8 -4.89 33.29 30.12
N TRP A 9 -5.57 32.20 30.29
CA TRP A 9 -5.23 30.94 29.64
C TRP A 9 -5.43 31.16 28.14
N GLY A 10 -4.36 31.56 27.44
CA GLY A 10 -4.36 31.64 25.99
C GLY A 10 -4.74 30.27 25.46
N GLN A 11 -5.74 30.22 24.61
CA GLN A 11 -6.11 28.98 23.93
C GLN A 11 -4.88 28.46 23.19
N ALA A 12 -4.52 27.19 23.43
CA ALA A 12 -3.41 26.57 22.72
C ALA A 12 -3.65 26.65 21.23
N PRO A 13 -2.62 26.99 20.41
CA PRO A 13 -2.78 27.15 18.98
C PRO A 13 -3.27 25.86 18.31
N VAL A 14 -4.22 26.01 17.38
CA VAL A 14 -4.90 24.93 16.68
C VAL A 14 -4.57 24.99 15.19
N SER A 15 -4.43 23.83 14.55
CA SER A 15 -4.41 23.64 13.11
C SER A 15 -5.44 22.58 12.74
N SER A 16 -6.14 22.72 11.61
CA SER A 16 -7.23 21.81 11.24
C SER A 16 -7.10 21.32 9.81
N THR A 17 -7.70 20.17 9.54
CA THR A 17 -7.95 19.64 8.19
C THR A 17 -9.12 20.41 7.54
N GLN A 18 -9.27 20.26 6.22
CA GLN A 18 -10.46 20.74 5.52
C GLN A 18 -11.72 20.16 6.19
N GLN A 19 -12.77 20.95 6.31
CA GLN A 19 -14.01 20.62 7.00
C GLN A 19 -13.86 20.31 8.51
N ASP A 20 -12.72 20.68 9.14
CA ASP A 20 -12.45 20.52 10.57
C ASP A 20 -12.63 19.08 11.10
N ARG A 21 -12.40 18.06 10.24
CA ARG A 21 -12.53 16.64 10.63
C ARG A 21 -11.47 16.22 11.64
N VAL A 22 -10.27 16.79 11.56
CA VAL A 22 -9.21 16.61 12.56
C VAL A 22 -8.69 17.98 12.98
N LEU A 23 -8.68 18.21 14.29
CA LEU A 23 -8.17 19.43 14.93
C LEU A 23 -6.91 19.06 15.72
N VAL A 24 -5.76 19.63 15.36
CA VAL A 24 -4.50 19.38 16.05
C VAL A 24 -4.15 20.56 16.95
N VAL A 25 -4.03 20.30 18.25
CA VAL A 25 -3.75 21.29 19.29
C VAL A 25 -2.37 21.05 19.87
N GLY A 26 -1.54 22.11 19.98
CA GLY A 26 -0.19 22.00 20.55
C GLY A 26 0.66 23.23 20.27
N SER A 27 1.79 23.36 20.92
CA SER A 27 2.68 24.53 20.80
C SER A 27 3.49 24.54 19.50
N ASP A 28 3.94 23.38 19.01
CA ASP A 28 4.79 23.26 17.82
C ASP A 28 3.97 23.37 16.53
N SER A 29 4.13 24.48 15.81
CA SER A 29 3.39 24.76 14.56
C SER A 29 3.79 23.86 13.40
N ARG A 30 5.08 23.45 13.33
CA ARG A 30 5.58 22.59 12.25
C ARG A 30 5.02 21.18 12.43
N LEU A 31 5.06 20.68 13.66
CA LEU A 31 4.51 19.34 13.97
C LEU A 31 2.99 19.30 13.74
N ARG A 32 2.23 20.34 14.17
CA ARG A 32 0.80 20.43 13.88
C ARG A 32 0.53 20.40 12.37
N GLY A 33 1.28 21.19 11.59
CA GLY A 33 1.13 21.24 10.14
C GLY A 33 1.40 19.88 9.46
N ALA A 34 2.45 19.18 9.87
CA ALA A 34 2.79 17.84 9.36
C ALA A 34 1.68 16.82 9.67
N ILE A 35 1.18 16.81 10.90
CA ILE A 35 0.10 15.89 11.32
C ILE A 35 -1.20 16.21 10.56
N VAL A 36 -1.53 17.48 10.35
CA VAL A 36 -2.70 17.88 9.56
C VAL A 36 -2.59 17.37 8.12
N GLN A 37 -1.43 17.52 7.47
CA GLN A 37 -1.21 16.97 6.13
C GLN A 37 -1.36 15.45 6.06
N ASP A 38 -0.85 14.74 7.06
CA ASP A 38 -1.00 13.29 7.14
C ASP A 38 -2.47 12.89 7.35
N ALA A 39 -3.18 13.59 8.22
CA ALA A 39 -4.61 13.38 8.44
C ALA A 39 -5.44 13.66 7.18
N GLU A 40 -5.16 14.75 6.45
CA GLU A 40 -5.79 15.05 5.16
C GLU A 40 -5.61 13.92 4.16
N ARG A 41 -4.38 13.43 4.04
CA ARG A 41 -4.06 12.30 3.16
C ARG A 41 -4.84 11.04 3.55
N LEU A 42 -4.89 10.70 4.84
CA LEU A 42 -5.65 9.55 5.34
C LEU A 42 -7.16 9.70 5.07
N ILE A 43 -7.73 10.86 5.34
CA ILE A 43 -9.13 11.17 5.07
C ILE A 43 -9.44 10.94 3.58
N LYS A 44 -8.66 11.54 2.69
CA LYS A 44 -8.84 11.40 1.24
C LYS A 44 -8.78 9.93 0.82
N GLN A 45 -7.79 9.19 1.31
CA GLN A 45 -7.59 7.78 0.97
C GLN A 45 -8.73 6.89 1.48
N LEU A 46 -9.22 7.12 2.71
CA LEU A 46 -10.39 6.41 3.26
C LEU A 46 -11.66 6.73 2.46
N ASP A 47 -11.86 7.99 2.08
CA ASP A 47 -13.02 8.41 1.26
C ASP A 47 -12.95 7.87 -0.18
N GLU A 48 -11.76 7.53 -0.67
CA GLU A 48 -11.58 6.81 -1.94
C GLU A 48 -11.91 5.31 -1.85
N LEU A 49 -11.65 4.67 -0.68
CA LEU A 49 -11.99 3.26 -0.45
C LEU A 49 -13.49 3.04 -0.20
N ALA A 50 -14.10 3.98 0.52
CA ALA A 50 -15.53 3.90 0.84
C ALA A 50 -16.09 5.31 0.84
N SER A 51 -16.83 5.73 -0.15
CA SER A 51 -17.35 7.10 -0.37
C SER A 51 -17.56 7.95 0.91
N PRO A 52 -17.43 9.27 0.89
CA PRO A 52 -17.57 10.10 2.09
C PRO A 52 -18.91 9.87 2.80
N ALA A 53 -18.89 9.70 4.11
CA ALA A 53 -20.14 9.62 4.88
C ALA A 53 -20.96 10.91 4.75
N GLN A 54 -22.27 10.78 4.66
CA GLN A 54 -23.19 11.91 4.63
C GLN A 54 -23.38 12.47 6.06
N GLY A 55 -23.74 13.74 6.15
CA GLY A 55 -24.01 14.41 7.43
C GLY A 55 -22.87 15.33 7.89
N LYS A 56 -23.10 16.00 9.02
CA LYS A 56 -22.14 16.94 9.61
C LYS A 56 -20.98 16.15 10.26
N PRO A 57 -19.71 16.46 9.94
CA PRO A 57 -18.60 15.78 10.56
C PRO A 57 -18.50 16.05 12.07
N HIS A 58 -18.08 15.02 12.82
CA HIS A 58 -17.62 15.15 14.19
C HIS A 58 -16.11 15.33 14.20
N SER A 59 -15.62 16.40 14.84
CA SER A 59 -14.20 16.69 14.85
C SER A 59 -13.44 15.72 15.78
N VAL A 60 -12.39 15.11 15.26
CA VAL A 60 -11.39 14.38 16.05
C VAL A 60 -10.36 15.38 16.56
N ARG A 61 -10.29 15.58 17.86
CA ARG A 61 -9.34 16.49 18.50
C ARG A 61 -8.07 15.75 18.90
N LEU A 62 -6.94 16.09 18.30
CA LEU A 62 -5.63 15.55 18.64
C LEU A 62 -4.84 16.59 19.43
N THR A 63 -4.59 16.31 20.70
CA THR A 63 -3.84 17.18 21.61
C THR A 63 -2.41 16.69 21.79
N LEU A 64 -1.44 17.52 21.37
CA LEU A 64 -0.02 17.26 21.53
C LEU A 64 0.43 17.69 22.94
N LEU A 65 0.84 16.71 23.74
CA LEU A 65 1.37 16.93 25.07
C LEU A 65 2.90 16.95 25.03
N PRO A 66 3.56 17.82 25.80
CA PRO A 66 5.02 17.89 25.83
C PRO A 66 5.66 16.56 26.26
N SER A 67 6.92 16.37 25.87
CA SER A 67 7.73 15.25 26.31
C SER A 67 7.96 15.30 27.82
N VAL A 68 8.01 14.11 28.42
CA VAL A 68 8.36 13.94 29.84
C VAL A 68 9.66 13.14 29.89
N GLU A 69 10.63 13.63 30.65
CA GLU A 69 11.94 13.00 30.81
C GLU A 69 11.81 11.53 31.22
N GLY A 70 12.55 10.66 30.56
CA GLY A 70 12.55 9.21 30.80
C GLY A 70 11.27 8.46 30.37
N LYS A 71 10.31 9.15 29.75
CA LYS A 71 9.09 8.48 29.26
C LYS A 71 9.06 8.43 27.73
N PRO A 72 8.74 7.27 27.12
CA PRO A 72 8.54 7.17 25.68
C PRO A 72 7.29 7.95 25.23
N SER A 73 7.14 8.16 23.93
CA SER A 73 5.89 8.64 23.35
C SER A 73 4.73 7.72 23.72
N ALA A 74 3.55 8.27 23.85
CA ALA A 74 2.35 7.51 24.16
C ALA A 74 1.12 8.18 23.54
N ILE A 75 0.16 7.36 23.08
CA ILE A 75 -1.09 7.83 22.51
C ILE A 75 -2.24 7.23 23.31
N ALA A 76 -3.12 8.09 23.80
CA ALA A 76 -4.37 7.72 24.43
C ALA A 76 -5.55 8.25 23.60
N ARG A 77 -6.66 7.56 23.61
CA ARG A 77 -7.89 7.92 22.92
C ARG A 77 -9.05 7.88 23.88
N GLU A 78 -9.95 8.82 23.72
CA GLU A 78 -11.14 8.96 24.55
C GLU A 78 -12.35 9.26 23.66
N PHE A 79 -13.45 8.63 23.99
CA PHE A 79 -14.77 8.91 23.43
C PHE A 79 -15.65 9.41 24.54
N LEU A 80 -16.19 10.62 24.40
CA LEU A 80 -17.05 11.25 25.39
C LEU A 80 -18.34 11.73 24.74
N LYS A 81 -19.45 11.53 25.44
CA LYS A 81 -20.71 12.20 25.10
C LYS A 81 -20.73 13.59 25.69
N THR A 82 -21.33 14.50 24.99
CA THR A 82 -21.52 15.87 25.46
C THR A 82 -22.99 16.22 25.52
N ASP A 83 -23.35 17.19 26.35
CA ASP A 83 -24.72 17.72 26.41
C ASP A 83 -25.00 18.75 25.32
N ASP A 84 -24.06 19.07 24.45
CA ASP A 84 -24.22 19.99 23.33
C ASP A 84 -24.99 19.33 22.18
N PRO A 85 -26.20 19.75 21.86
CA PRO A 85 -27.01 19.18 20.78
C PRO A 85 -26.33 19.30 19.41
N ASN A 86 -25.42 20.28 19.21
CA ASN A 86 -24.71 20.50 17.98
C ASN A 86 -23.41 19.67 17.86
N ASN A 87 -22.90 19.17 18.99
CA ASN A 87 -21.65 18.40 19.04
C ASN A 87 -21.77 17.30 20.11
N ARG A 88 -22.65 16.34 19.88
CA ARG A 88 -23.02 15.28 20.83
C ARG A 88 -21.86 14.36 21.25
N TYR A 89 -20.79 14.32 20.46
CA TYR A 89 -19.65 13.44 20.69
C TYR A 89 -18.35 14.21 20.62
N LEU A 90 -17.45 13.96 21.57
CA LEU A 90 -16.07 14.43 21.58
C LEU A 90 -15.15 13.22 21.34
N LEU A 91 -14.46 13.23 20.21
CA LEU A 91 -13.44 12.27 19.83
C LEU A 91 -12.08 12.88 20.15
N GLU A 92 -11.42 12.44 21.24
CA GLU A 92 -10.15 13.02 21.68
C GLU A 92 -9.01 12.00 21.58
N VAL A 93 -7.89 12.45 21.01
CA VAL A 93 -6.60 11.75 21.00
C VAL A 93 -5.59 12.61 21.74
N LYS A 94 -4.99 12.06 22.79
CA LYS A 94 -3.90 12.71 23.56
C LYS A 94 -2.59 12.03 23.20
N MET A 95 -1.69 12.75 22.55
CA MET A 95 -0.37 12.24 22.16
C MET A 95 0.71 12.93 22.98
N ARG A 96 1.34 12.19 23.89
CA ARG A 96 2.57 12.63 24.58
C ARG A 96 3.76 12.37 23.66
N LEU A 97 4.52 13.41 23.36
CA LEU A 97 5.74 13.31 22.58
C LEU A 97 6.88 12.66 23.39
N GLY A 98 7.75 11.94 22.70
CA GLY A 98 9.02 11.47 23.26
C GLY A 98 10.09 12.55 23.25
N GLN A 99 11.32 12.21 23.64
CA GLN A 99 12.46 13.14 23.61
C GLN A 99 12.68 13.66 22.18
N GLY A 100 13.01 14.95 22.07
CA GLY A 100 13.20 15.62 20.78
C GLY A 100 11.93 15.73 19.94
N ASN A 101 10.73 15.73 20.56
CA ASN A 101 9.43 15.72 19.91
C ASN A 101 9.20 14.48 19.03
N SER A 102 9.88 13.37 19.31
CA SER A 102 9.71 12.12 18.57
C SER A 102 8.37 11.44 18.87
N PHE A 103 7.84 10.73 17.89
CA PHE A 103 6.66 9.87 18.04
C PHE A 103 6.67 8.77 16.98
N GLU A 104 5.89 7.73 17.20
CA GLU A 104 5.75 6.63 16.26
C GLU A 104 4.63 6.93 15.26
N GLN A 105 5.00 7.24 14.01
CA GLN A 105 4.07 7.63 12.96
C GLN A 105 3.04 6.52 12.65
N VAL A 106 3.47 5.26 12.66
CA VAL A 106 2.59 4.11 12.38
C VAL A 106 1.50 4.00 13.45
N ALA A 107 1.87 4.16 14.74
CA ALA A 107 0.92 4.15 15.83
C ALA A 107 -0.08 5.32 15.75
N LEU A 108 0.39 6.51 15.39
CA LEU A 108 -0.49 7.66 15.18
C LEU A 108 -1.47 7.43 14.03
N ASN A 109 -0.98 6.98 12.88
CA ASN A 109 -1.83 6.72 11.72
C ASN A 109 -2.91 5.69 12.05
N ARG A 110 -2.56 4.63 12.77
CA ARG A 110 -3.49 3.60 13.21
C ARG A 110 -4.61 4.17 14.09
N VAL A 111 -4.25 5.00 15.07
CA VAL A 111 -5.24 5.68 15.94
C VAL A 111 -6.10 6.65 15.15
N LEU A 112 -5.53 7.40 14.21
CA LEU A 112 -6.29 8.29 13.34
C LEU A 112 -7.28 7.52 12.46
N VAL A 113 -6.87 6.39 11.86
CA VAL A 113 -7.79 5.52 11.10
C VAL A 113 -8.95 5.08 11.98
N GLU A 114 -8.67 4.57 13.21
CA GLU A 114 -9.71 4.15 14.13
C GLU A 114 -10.68 5.29 14.47
N MET A 115 -10.18 6.47 14.83
CA MET A 115 -11.02 7.62 15.19
C MET A 115 -11.83 8.14 14.02
N LEU A 116 -11.29 8.10 12.79
CA LEU A 116 -12.01 8.47 11.57
C LEU A 116 -13.11 7.45 11.21
N LEU A 117 -12.92 6.16 11.51
CA LEU A 117 -13.96 5.13 11.35
C LEU A 117 -15.09 5.33 12.36
N ILE A 118 -14.76 5.62 13.62
CA ILE A 118 -15.77 5.96 14.65
C ILE A 118 -16.54 7.21 14.22
N GLU A 119 -15.83 8.26 13.82
CA GLU A 119 -16.43 9.51 13.32
C GLU A 119 -17.41 9.24 12.18
N ARG A 120 -17.02 8.37 11.25
CA ARG A 120 -17.83 7.99 10.10
C ARG A 120 -19.13 7.29 10.51
N THR A 121 -19.07 6.33 11.45
CA THR A 121 -20.26 5.67 11.99
C THR A 121 -21.17 6.67 12.71
N LEU A 122 -20.60 7.52 13.57
CA LEU A 122 -21.37 8.52 14.32
C LEU A 122 -22.06 9.54 13.42
N ARG A 123 -21.42 9.91 12.32
CA ARG A 123 -21.98 10.81 11.30
C ARG A 123 -23.18 10.20 10.57
N ALA A 124 -23.15 8.86 10.39
CA ALA A 124 -24.24 8.14 9.74
C ALA A 124 -25.46 7.91 10.66
N LEU A 125 -25.32 8.11 11.98
CA LEU A 125 -26.43 7.99 12.92
C LEU A 125 -27.50 9.04 12.65
N GLY A 126 -28.75 8.62 12.77
CA GLY A 126 -29.90 9.50 12.73
C GLY A 126 -29.91 10.54 13.86
N PRO A 127 -30.73 11.60 13.74
CA PRO A 127 -30.80 12.67 14.75
C PRO A 127 -31.25 12.18 16.13
N ASP A 128 -32.02 11.10 16.20
CA ASP A 128 -32.56 10.54 17.44
C ASP A 128 -31.76 9.34 17.95
N GLU A 129 -30.76 8.86 17.18
CA GLU A 129 -29.92 7.75 17.56
C GLU A 129 -28.73 8.23 18.40
N ILE A 130 -28.50 7.55 19.53
CA ILE A 130 -27.39 7.84 20.45
C ILE A 130 -26.54 6.60 20.61
N ALA A 131 -25.25 6.71 20.31
CA ALA A 131 -24.28 5.67 20.60
C ALA A 131 -23.82 5.72 22.06
N ASP A 132 -24.07 4.67 22.81
CA ASP A 132 -23.57 4.52 24.18
C ASP A 132 -22.14 3.99 24.23
N ARG A 133 -21.80 3.14 23.30
CA ARG A 133 -20.49 2.57 23.13
C ARG A 133 -20.07 2.64 21.67
N VAL A 134 -18.79 2.85 21.44
CA VAL A 134 -18.19 2.77 20.12
C VAL A 134 -16.94 1.91 20.19
N GLU A 135 -16.84 0.96 19.28
CA GLU A 135 -15.69 0.05 19.20
C GLU A 135 -15.43 -0.35 17.77
N ILE A 136 -14.17 -0.29 17.35
CA ILE A 136 -13.73 -0.82 16.05
C ILE A 136 -12.85 -2.05 16.31
N ARG A 137 -13.20 -3.16 15.70
CA ARG A 137 -12.38 -4.38 15.78
C ARG A 137 -11.00 -4.16 15.14
N PRO A 138 -9.93 -4.69 15.77
CA PRO A 138 -8.55 -4.47 15.30
C PRO A 138 -8.31 -4.85 13.84
N TRP A 139 -8.97 -5.91 13.35
CA TRP A 139 -8.81 -6.36 11.97
C TRP A 139 -9.17 -5.29 10.94
N LEU A 140 -10.21 -4.50 11.23
CA LEU A 140 -10.66 -3.47 10.29
C LEU A 140 -9.67 -2.30 10.24
N ILE A 141 -9.11 -1.91 11.39
CA ILE A 141 -8.09 -0.86 11.48
C ILE A 141 -6.83 -1.28 10.74
N ASP A 142 -6.31 -2.48 11.05
CA ASP A 142 -5.10 -3.01 10.44
C ASP A 142 -5.32 -3.32 8.95
N GLY A 143 -6.49 -3.87 8.61
CA GLY A 143 -6.86 -4.21 7.25
C GLY A 143 -6.98 -2.99 6.33
N LEU A 144 -7.65 -1.92 6.79
CA LEU A 144 -7.72 -0.68 6.02
C LEU A 144 -6.34 -0.01 5.92
N SER A 145 -5.55 -0.01 6.99
CA SER A 145 -4.18 0.52 6.94
C SER A 145 -3.34 -0.20 5.90
N GLU A 146 -3.40 -1.53 5.87
CA GLU A 146 -2.67 -2.36 4.89
C GLU A 146 -3.19 -2.14 3.45
N ALA A 147 -4.53 -2.04 3.27
CA ALA A 147 -5.12 -1.76 1.96
C ALA A 147 -4.70 -0.37 1.43
N LEU A 148 -4.57 0.63 2.30
CA LEU A 148 -4.04 1.95 1.94
C LEU A 148 -2.56 1.88 1.54
N GLU A 149 -1.74 1.13 2.25
CA GLU A 149 -0.33 0.89 1.89
C GLU A 149 -0.23 0.18 0.55
N TRP A 150 -1.06 -0.83 0.32
CA TRP A 150 -1.13 -1.55 -0.94
C TRP A 150 -1.50 -0.62 -2.11
N LYS A 151 -2.53 0.22 -1.94
CA LYS A 151 -2.95 1.21 -2.94
C LYS A 151 -1.84 2.22 -3.27
N ASN A 152 -1.00 2.56 -2.28
CA ASN A 152 0.14 3.45 -2.44
C ASN A 152 1.38 2.75 -3.06
N GLY A 153 1.26 1.50 -3.50
CA GLY A 153 2.35 0.72 -4.08
C GLY A 153 3.41 0.26 -3.08
N LYS A 154 3.11 0.32 -1.78
CA LYS A 154 3.98 -0.13 -0.68
C LYS A 154 3.65 -1.54 -0.19
N GLY A 155 2.65 -2.19 -0.77
CA GLY A 155 2.26 -3.56 -0.42
C GLY A 155 3.38 -4.55 -0.70
N ASP A 156 3.64 -5.45 0.25
CA ASP A 156 4.67 -6.49 0.14
C ASP A 156 4.07 -7.86 -0.15
N ARG A 157 4.08 -8.28 -1.41
CA ARG A 157 3.57 -9.60 -1.84
C ARG A 157 4.32 -10.78 -1.22
N ARG A 158 5.56 -10.58 -0.75
CA ARG A 158 6.35 -11.64 -0.09
C ARG A 158 5.66 -12.16 1.15
N VAL A 159 5.01 -11.28 1.89
CA VAL A 159 4.24 -11.66 3.08
C VAL A 159 3.14 -12.64 2.69
N TYR A 160 2.32 -12.32 1.69
CA TYR A 160 1.23 -13.18 1.22
C TYR A 160 1.75 -14.48 0.60
N SER A 161 2.83 -14.43 -0.18
CA SER A 161 3.48 -15.62 -0.72
C SER A 161 3.99 -16.55 0.38
N SER A 162 4.52 -15.99 1.47
CA SER A 162 4.94 -16.77 2.65
C SER A 162 3.75 -17.38 3.38
N LEU A 163 2.65 -16.64 3.52
CA LEU A 163 1.41 -17.15 4.12
C LEU A 163 0.85 -18.33 3.33
N VAL A 164 0.79 -18.24 2.01
CA VAL A 164 0.32 -19.32 1.13
C VAL A 164 1.21 -20.56 1.27
N LYS A 165 2.54 -20.39 1.23
CA LYS A 165 3.50 -21.50 1.35
C LYS A 165 3.46 -22.20 2.70
N SER A 166 3.22 -21.45 3.78
CA SER A 166 3.16 -22.00 5.14
C SER A 166 1.78 -22.51 5.54
N GLY A 167 0.72 -22.21 4.76
CA GLY A 167 -0.68 -22.43 5.17
C GLY A 167 -1.07 -21.63 6.42
N GLY A 168 -0.38 -20.52 6.68
CA GLY A 168 -0.41 -19.79 7.95
C GLY A 168 -1.37 -18.60 8.01
N TRP A 169 -2.38 -18.51 7.16
CA TRP A 169 -3.42 -17.46 7.29
C TRP A 169 -4.35 -17.70 8.46
N MET A 170 -4.93 -16.62 9.00
CA MET A 170 -5.97 -16.72 10.02
C MET A 170 -7.34 -16.99 9.37
N GLU A 171 -8.14 -17.84 10.01
CA GLU A 171 -9.55 -18.05 9.62
C GLU A 171 -10.33 -16.72 9.73
N VAL A 172 -11.24 -16.46 8.78
CA VAL A 172 -12.02 -15.21 8.75
C VAL A 172 -12.81 -14.99 10.04
N GLU A 173 -13.40 -16.06 10.58
CA GLU A 173 -14.17 -16.03 11.83
C GLU A 173 -13.32 -15.56 13.01
N LEU A 174 -12.13 -16.17 13.18
CA LEU A 174 -11.20 -15.78 14.26
C LEU A 174 -10.65 -14.35 14.06
N LEU A 175 -10.40 -13.97 12.81
CA LEU A 175 -9.88 -12.67 12.46
C LEU A 175 -10.87 -11.56 12.81
N VAL A 176 -12.13 -11.72 12.41
CA VAL A 176 -13.18 -10.71 12.54
C VAL A 176 -13.62 -10.53 13.99
N GLU A 177 -13.66 -11.59 14.78
CA GLU A 177 -14.09 -11.56 16.19
C GLU A 177 -12.96 -11.20 17.16
N GLN A 178 -11.70 -11.08 16.71
CA GLN A 178 -10.57 -10.74 17.59
C GLN A 178 -10.76 -9.35 18.24
N ASP A 179 -10.84 -9.33 19.56
CA ASP A 179 -11.07 -8.11 20.35
C ASP A 179 -9.80 -7.28 20.55
N SER A 180 -8.67 -7.96 20.72
CA SER A 180 -7.42 -7.30 21.08
C SER A 180 -6.21 -8.05 20.53
N VAL A 181 -5.24 -7.29 20.07
CA VAL A 181 -3.98 -7.79 19.53
C VAL A 181 -2.79 -7.58 20.48
N THR A 182 -3.04 -7.03 21.68
CA THR A 182 -1.99 -6.63 22.63
C THR A 182 -1.20 -7.81 23.21
N LYS A 183 -1.81 -9.01 23.24
CA LYS A 183 -1.17 -10.24 23.74
C LYS A 183 -0.51 -11.07 22.65
N MET A 184 -0.64 -10.67 21.40
CA MET A 184 -0.01 -11.36 20.26
C MET A 184 1.50 -11.15 20.28
N ASN A 185 2.26 -12.22 20.02
CA ASN A 185 3.69 -12.08 19.72
C ASN A 185 3.90 -11.44 18.35
N LEU A 186 5.13 -11.06 18.04
CA LEU A 186 5.45 -10.35 16.80
C LEU A 186 4.98 -11.09 15.54
N LEU A 187 5.23 -12.40 15.45
CA LEU A 187 4.83 -13.21 14.29
C LEU A 187 3.31 -13.28 14.15
N SER A 188 2.59 -13.55 15.23
CA SER A 188 1.12 -13.57 15.23
C SER A 188 0.53 -12.21 14.89
N ARG A 189 1.21 -11.14 15.28
CA ARG A 189 0.79 -9.77 14.99
C ARG A 189 0.93 -9.45 13.49
N GLU A 190 2.03 -9.84 12.87
CA GLU A 190 2.24 -9.67 11.43
C GLU A 190 1.28 -10.55 10.61
N LEU A 191 1.05 -11.79 11.04
CA LEU A 191 0.06 -12.68 10.45
C LEU A 191 -1.35 -12.07 10.51
N PHE A 192 -1.73 -11.54 11.66
CA PHE A 192 -3.02 -10.86 11.85
C PHE A 192 -3.15 -9.66 10.91
N ARG A 193 -2.13 -8.79 10.85
CA ARG A 193 -2.10 -7.61 9.99
C ARG A 193 -2.25 -7.97 8.51
N ALA A 194 -1.46 -8.92 8.03
CA ALA A 194 -1.51 -9.37 6.64
C ALA A 194 -2.86 -10.02 6.29
N SER A 195 -3.39 -10.91 7.16
CA SER A 195 -4.71 -11.52 6.95
C SER A 195 -5.82 -10.47 6.95
N SER A 196 -5.73 -9.46 7.82
CA SER A 196 -6.68 -8.33 7.87
C SER A 196 -6.65 -7.52 6.57
N GLY A 197 -5.45 -7.23 6.06
CA GLY A 197 -5.25 -6.54 4.79
C GLY A 197 -5.85 -7.30 3.62
N ALA A 198 -5.56 -8.60 3.53
CA ALA A 198 -6.12 -9.47 2.50
C ALA A 198 -7.64 -9.50 2.55
N LEU A 199 -8.24 -9.56 3.76
CA LEU A 199 -9.69 -9.57 3.90
C LEU A 199 -10.31 -8.27 3.40
N VAL A 200 -9.80 -7.10 3.82
CA VAL A 200 -10.31 -5.80 3.35
C VAL A 200 -10.19 -5.67 1.83
N MET A 201 -9.04 -6.05 1.24
CA MET A 201 -8.84 -6.01 -0.20
C MET A 201 -9.79 -6.96 -0.93
N ALA A 202 -10.01 -8.18 -0.42
CA ALA A 202 -10.95 -9.14 -0.98
C ALA A 202 -12.40 -8.65 -0.90
N LEU A 203 -12.80 -7.96 0.18
CA LEU A 203 -14.13 -7.37 0.32
C LEU A 203 -14.34 -6.22 -0.67
N LEU A 204 -13.34 -5.36 -0.84
CA LEU A 204 -13.38 -4.23 -1.79
C LEU A 204 -13.38 -4.68 -3.25
N ALA A 205 -12.75 -5.81 -3.56
CA ALA A 205 -12.70 -6.39 -4.90
C ALA A 205 -14.02 -7.04 -5.36
N GLN A 206 -14.98 -7.26 -4.46
CA GLN A 206 -16.29 -7.80 -4.82
C GLN A 206 -17.09 -6.82 -5.70
N PRO A 207 -17.99 -7.31 -6.56
CA PRO A 207 -18.95 -6.46 -7.25
C PRO A 207 -19.76 -5.64 -6.23
N GLY A 208 -19.74 -4.31 -6.36
CA GLY A 208 -20.35 -3.41 -5.36
C GLY A 208 -19.61 -3.31 -4.02
N GLY A 209 -18.38 -3.85 -3.91
CA GLY A 209 -17.60 -3.92 -2.66
C GLY A 209 -17.37 -2.56 -2.00
N LYS A 210 -17.20 -1.51 -2.80
CA LYS A 210 -17.05 -0.14 -2.27
C LYS A 210 -18.33 0.35 -1.57
N GLU A 211 -19.50 0.15 -2.18
CA GLU A 211 -20.80 0.52 -1.60
C GLU A 211 -21.12 -0.35 -0.38
N ALA A 212 -20.84 -1.65 -0.46
CA ALA A 212 -20.98 -2.56 0.67
C ALA A 212 -20.10 -2.14 1.85
N MET A 213 -18.85 -1.73 1.59
CA MET A 213 -17.94 -1.22 2.62
C MET A 213 -18.45 0.09 3.23
N GLU A 214 -18.99 1.01 2.42
CA GLU A 214 -19.61 2.24 2.90
C GLU A 214 -20.74 1.94 3.89
N ASN A 215 -21.66 1.06 3.52
CA ASN A 215 -22.80 0.68 4.35
C ASN A 215 -22.37 -0.09 5.62
N TYR A 216 -21.33 -0.92 5.53
CA TYR A 216 -20.73 -1.61 6.66
C TYR A 216 -20.11 -0.62 7.65
N LEU A 217 -19.30 0.32 7.16
CA LEU A 217 -18.62 1.33 7.99
C LEU A 217 -19.58 2.30 8.67
N ALA A 218 -20.78 2.50 8.11
CA ALA A 218 -21.82 3.31 8.72
C ALA A 218 -22.40 2.70 10.01
N LYS A 219 -22.18 1.39 10.26
CA LYS A 219 -22.79 0.66 11.38
C LYS A 219 -21.77 0.02 12.32
N VAL A 220 -20.57 -0.25 11.85
CA VAL A 220 -19.62 -1.15 12.51
C VAL A 220 -19.21 -0.72 13.91
N ALA A 221 -19.05 0.60 14.17
CA ALA A 221 -18.55 1.07 15.46
C ALA A 221 -19.58 1.00 16.60
N THR A 222 -20.87 0.95 16.25
CA THR A 222 -21.98 0.91 17.24
C THR A 222 -22.69 -0.45 17.26
N PHE A 223 -22.21 -1.40 16.46
CA PHE A 223 -22.84 -2.71 16.36
C PHE A 223 -22.56 -3.56 17.61
N GLU A 224 -23.64 -4.01 18.24
CA GLU A 224 -23.61 -4.92 19.39
C GLU A 224 -24.04 -6.32 18.95
N GLY A 225 -23.08 -7.17 18.63
CA GLY A 225 -23.35 -8.51 18.18
C GLY A 225 -22.12 -9.19 17.59
N GLU A 226 -22.33 -10.33 16.95
CA GLU A 226 -21.29 -11.07 16.26
C GLU A 226 -20.91 -10.31 14.98
N HIS A 227 -19.69 -9.77 14.90
CA HIS A 227 -19.22 -8.95 13.78
C HIS A 227 -19.20 -9.70 12.44
N LEU A 228 -19.00 -11.01 12.47
CA LEU A 228 -19.11 -11.83 11.27
C LEU A 228 -20.53 -11.81 10.69
N THR A 229 -21.56 -11.77 11.52
CA THR A 229 -22.95 -11.65 11.07
C THR A 229 -23.19 -10.29 10.40
N LEU A 230 -22.68 -9.19 10.97
CA LEU A 230 -22.72 -7.88 10.32
C LEU A 230 -21.97 -7.91 8.98
N LEU A 231 -20.78 -8.50 8.92
CA LEU A 231 -19.99 -8.62 7.70
C LEU A 231 -20.76 -9.38 6.61
N ARG A 232 -21.35 -10.54 6.94
CA ARG A 232 -22.15 -11.36 6.03
C ARG A 232 -23.37 -10.63 5.47
N SER A 233 -23.99 -9.76 6.26
CA SER A 233 -25.16 -8.98 5.82
C SER A 233 -24.83 -7.95 4.74
N HIS A 234 -23.59 -7.45 4.69
CA HIS A 234 -23.15 -6.45 3.72
C HIS A 234 -22.37 -7.06 2.54
N PHE A 235 -21.71 -8.20 2.75
CA PHE A 235 -20.85 -8.85 1.75
C PHE A 235 -21.36 -10.26 1.43
N PRO A 236 -22.21 -10.42 0.41
CA PRO A 236 -22.84 -11.70 0.09
C PRO A 236 -21.86 -12.85 -0.19
N GLN A 237 -20.67 -12.56 -0.73
CA GLN A 237 -19.66 -13.59 -0.99
C GLN A 237 -19.03 -14.18 0.29
N VAL A 238 -19.17 -13.51 1.42
CA VAL A 238 -18.76 -14.02 2.74
C VAL A 238 -19.90 -14.81 3.41
N ASN A 239 -21.12 -14.68 2.91
CA ASN A 239 -22.29 -15.41 3.44
C ASN A 239 -22.33 -16.86 2.91
N LEU A 240 -21.28 -17.61 3.24
CA LEU A 240 -21.08 -19.01 2.87
C LEU A 240 -21.08 -19.88 4.11
N GLY A 241 -21.42 -21.17 3.97
CA GLY A 241 -21.15 -22.14 5.02
C GLY A 241 -19.63 -22.24 5.29
N ARG A 242 -19.24 -22.80 6.43
CA ARG A 242 -17.85 -22.82 6.92
C ARG A 242 -16.85 -23.28 5.85
N GLU A 243 -17.08 -24.42 5.22
CA GLU A 243 -16.19 -24.95 4.17
C GLU A 243 -16.13 -24.05 2.92
N GLY A 244 -17.26 -23.43 2.55
CA GLY A 244 -17.32 -22.50 1.41
C GLY A 244 -16.55 -21.22 1.69
N LEU A 245 -16.68 -20.68 2.91
CA LEU A 245 -15.95 -19.50 3.37
C LEU A 245 -14.44 -19.75 3.42
N GLU A 246 -14.04 -20.92 3.93
CA GLU A 246 -12.63 -21.31 3.98
C GLU A 246 -12.01 -21.43 2.58
N ARG A 247 -12.69 -22.08 1.64
CA ARG A 247 -12.24 -22.18 0.24
C ARG A 247 -12.15 -20.81 -0.44
N TRP A 248 -13.20 -19.99 -0.26
CA TRP A 248 -13.19 -18.62 -0.79
C TRP A 248 -12.00 -17.85 -0.23
N TRP A 249 -11.79 -17.93 1.08
CA TRP A 249 -10.71 -17.23 1.76
C TRP A 249 -9.32 -17.66 1.26
N MET A 250 -9.06 -18.95 1.14
CA MET A 250 -7.82 -19.47 0.58
C MET A 250 -7.54 -18.91 -0.82
N LEU A 251 -8.56 -18.82 -1.68
CA LEU A 251 -8.42 -18.26 -3.02
C LEU A 251 -8.08 -16.77 -2.99
N GLN A 252 -8.66 -16.00 -2.07
CA GLN A 252 -8.34 -14.58 -1.93
C GLN A 252 -6.88 -14.36 -1.48
N VAL A 253 -6.42 -15.10 -0.47
CA VAL A 253 -5.03 -15.02 0.00
C VAL A 253 -4.06 -15.47 -1.09
N ALA A 254 -4.37 -16.53 -1.84
CA ALA A 254 -3.58 -16.99 -2.96
C ALA A 254 -3.47 -15.92 -4.07
N ALA A 255 -4.58 -15.26 -4.40
CA ALA A 255 -4.59 -14.17 -5.38
C ALA A 255 -3.71 -12.98 -4.97
N MET A 256 -3.58 -12.69 -3.66
CA MET A 256 -2.67 -11.64 -3.17
C MET A 256 -1.19 -12.01 -3.30
N SER A 257 -0.87 -13.32 -3.33
CA SER A 257 0.50 -13.79 -3.43
C SER A 257 1.11 -13.61 -4.83
N GLU A 258 0.27 -13.51 -5.85
CA GLU A 258 0.67 -13.35 -7.25
C GLU A 258 0.21 -12.00 -7.80
N ALA A 259 1.05 -11.39 -8.64
CA ALA A 259 0.64 -10.19 -9.35
C ALA A 259 -0.37 -10.58 -10.46
N PRO A 260 -1.59 -10.01 -10.49
CA PRO A 260 -2.46 -10.19 -11.64
C PRO A 260 -1.78 -9.65 -12.90
N LEU A 261 -2.07 -10.24 -14.05
CA LEU A 261 -1.46 -9.83 -15.34
C LEU A 261 -1.64 -8.34 -15.62
N SER A 262 -2.74 -7.75 -15.17
CA SER A 262 -3.01 -6.31 -15.30
C SER A 262 -2.10 -5.41 -14.43
N GLU A 263 -1.47 -5.96 -13.41
CA GLU A 263 -0.52 -5.24 -12.54
C GLU A 263 0.94 -5.53 -12.90
N VAL A 264 1.16 -6.49 -13.81
CA VAL A 264 2.50 -6.83 -14.27
C VAL A 264 3.01 -5.70 -15.16
N MET A 265 4.15 -5.16 -14.78
CA MET A 265 4.79 -4.09 -15.53
C MET A 265 5.18 -4.56 -16.92
N THR A 266 4.98 -3.70 -17.90
CA THR A 266 5.49 -3.92 -19.26
C THR A 266 7.03 -3.96 -19.26
N ILE A 267 7.63 -4.52 -20.32
CA ILE A 267 9.09 -4.55 -20.44
C ILE A 267 9.71 -3.15 -20.40
N PRO A 268 9.21 -2.15 -21.15
CA PRO A 268 9.76 -0.81 -21.09
C PRO A 268 9.69 -0.19 -19.69
N GLU A 269 8.61 -0.43 -18.94
CA GLU A 269 8.45 0.03 -17.56
C GLU A 269 9.43 -0.68 -16.63
N THR A 270 9.52 -2.03 -16.74
CA THR A 270 10.47 -2.83 -15.95
C THR A 270 11.91 -2.38 -16.19
N GLU A 271 12.28 -2.15 -17.47
CA GLU A 271 13.60 -1.67 -17.85
C GLU A 271 13.90 -0.26 -17.33
N LYS A 272 12.91 0.62 -17.35
CA LYS A 272 13.01 1.98 -16.81
C LYS A 272 13.23 1.94 -15.30
N GLU A 273 12.40 1.18 -14.59
CA GLU A 273 12.51 0.99 -13.14
C GLU A 273 13.86 0.35 -12.77
N LEU A 274 14.29 -0.68 -13.50
CA LEU A 274 15.57 -1.35 -13.25
C LEU A 274 16.76 -0.39 -13.40
N LYS A 275 16.76 0.48 -14.42
CA LYS A 275 17.78 1.51 -14.58
C LYS A 275 17.80 2.52 -13.44
N GLN A 276 16.63 2.86 -12.89
CA GLN A 276 16.52 3.79 -11.78
C GLN A 276 16.90 3.16 -10.43
N GLY A 277 16.61 1.89 -10.25
CA GLY A 277 16.79 1.18 -8.98
C GLY A 277 18.16 0.53 -8.78
N LEU A 278 18.93 0.32 -9.85
CA LEU A 278 20.32 -0.18 -9.75
C LEU A 278 21.26 0.94 -9.29
N LYS A 279 21.08 1.39 -8.05
CA LYS A 279 21.83 2.47 -7.42
C LYS A 279 22.51 1.97 -6.15
N LEU A 280 23.76 2.36 -5.97
CA LEU A 280 24.56 2.08 -4.78
C LEU A 280 24.49 3.26 -3.83
N TYR A 281 24.51 2.99 -2.54
CA TYR A 281 24.36 3.99 -1.49
C TYR A 281 25.59 4.01 -0.59
N PHE A 282 26.34 5.10 -0.66
CA PHE A 282 27.54 5.31 0.15
C PHE A 282 27.26 6.42 1.19
N LYS A 283 27.99 6.38 2.28
CA LYS A 283 28.06 7.50 3.22
C LYS A 283 29.36 8.26 2.97
N ASP A 284 29.24 9.56 2.78
CA ASP A 284 30.44 10.42 2.73
C ASP A 284 31.04 10.60 4.15
N PRO A 285 32.25 11.17 4.27
CA PRO A 285 32.87 11.44 5.58
C PRO A 285 32.03 12.33 6.51
N ALA A 286 31.08 13.09 5.95
CA ALA A 286 30.12 13.93 6.69
C ALA A 286 28.85 13.16 7.10
N GLY A 287 28.73 11.86 6.74
CA GLY A 287 27.57 11.01 7.04
C GLY A 287 26.38 11.19 6.10
N GLN A 288 26.50 11.99 5.03
CA GLN A 288 25.45 12.16 4.05
C GLN A 288 25.41 10.98 3.06
N SER A 289 24.19 10.55 2.69
CA SER A 289 24.00 9.48 1.72
C SER A 289 24.30 9.98 0.31
N LEU A 290 25.29 9.37 -0.33
CA LEU A 290 25.66 9.59 -1.72
C LEU A 290 25.15 8.42 -2.56
N GLN A 291 24.42 8.73 -3.63
CA GLN A 291 23.90 7.73 -4.55
C GLN A 291 24.76 7.68 -5.82
N LYS A 292 25.21 6.47 -6.19
CA LYS A 292 26.01 6.22 -7.40
C LYS A 292 25.40 5.12 -8.25
N ASP A 293 25.73 5.12 -9.54
CA ASP A 293 25.31 4.04 -10.44
C ASP A 293 26.05 2.73 -10.15
N LEU A 294 25.48 1.60 -10.56
CA LEU A 294 26.07 0.28 -10.37
C LEU A 294 27.47 0.15 -11.00
N SER A 295 27.81 0.99 -12.00
CA SER A 295 29.17 1.05 -12.58
C SER A 295 30.27 1.39 -11.56
N PHE A 296 29.90 1.96 -10.42
CA PHE A 296 30.80 2.27 -9.30
C PHE A 296 30.94 1.11 -8.28
N TRP A 297 30.59 -0.11 -8.66
CA TRP A 297 30.62 -1.28 -7.80
C TRP A 297 31.98 -1.53 -7.13
N ARG A 298 33.10 -1.09 -7.74
CA ARG A 298 34.44 -1.20 -7.15
C ARG A 298 34.56 -0.50 -5.81
N GLU A 299 33.89 0.64 -5.66
CA GLU A 299 33.90 1.38 -4.40
C GLU A 299 33.25 0.61 -3.24
N ILE A 300 32.43 -0.42 -3.52
CA ILE A 300 31.91 -1.31 -2.47
C ILE A 300 33.03 -2.17 -1.92
N GLN A 301 33.92 -2.65 -2.77
CA GLN A 301 35.07 -3.51 -2.35
C GLN A 301 36.05 -2.74 -1.49
N ASP A 302 36.17 -1.41 -1.67
CA ASP A 302 37.03 -0.53 -0.88
C ASP A 302 36.52 -0.30 0.53
N LEU A 303 35.25 -0.67 0.84
CA LEU A 303 34.69 -0.55 2.17
C LEU A 303 35.27 -1.60 3.13
N GLU A 304 35.67 -1.15 4.32
CA GLU A 304 36.43 -1.97 5.28
C GLU A 304 35.65 -3.17 5.81
N THR A 305 34.36 -2.97 6.13
CA THR A 305 33.54 -4.01 6.77
C THR A 305 32.47 -4.56 5.85
N GLU A 306 32.13 -5.85 6.02
CA GLU A 306 31.02 -6.49 5.31
C GLU A 306 29.68 -5.78 5.57
N GLU A 307 29.48 -5.28 6.79
CA GLU A 307 28.28 -4.53 7.17
C GLU A 307 28.13 -3.24 6.35
N GLN A 308 29.23 -2.50 6.14
CA GLN A 308 29.24 -1.30 5.28
C GLN A 308 28.94 -1.66 3.83
N ARG A 309 29.52 -2.76 3.31
CA ARG A 309 29.27 -3.23 1.95
C ARG A 309 27.82 -3.65 1.75
N ARG A 310 27.26 -4.42 2.69
CA ARG A 310 25.84 -4.78 2.68
C ARG A 310 24.92 -3.57 2.79
N ALA A 311 25.25 -2.60 3.61
CA ALA A 311 24.49 -1.35 3.71
C ALA A 311 24.50 -0.56 2.39
N ALA A 312 25.59 -0.59 1.64
CA ALA A 312 25.70 0.09 0.35
C ALA A 312 24.82 -0.54 -0.75
N ILE A 313 24.63 -1.87 -0.73
CA ILE A 313 23.79 -2.60 -1.70
C ILE A 313 22.35 -2.78 -1.24
N GLY A 314 22.06 -2.67 0.07
CA GLY A 314 20.76 -3.00 0.66
C GLY A 314 19.56 -2.38 -0.06
N PRO A 315 19.54 -1.05 -0.29
CA PRO A 315 18.41 -0.41 -0.99
C PRO A 315 18.23 -0.94 -2.43
N ALA A 316 19.31 -1.27 -3.14
CA ALA A 316 19.25 -1.87 -4.47
C ALA A 316 18.70 -3.31 -4.41
N ALA A 317 19.13 -4.09 -3.42
CA ALA A 317 18.65 -5.45 -3.22
C ALA A 317 17.15 -5.47 -2.88
N ASP A 318 16.70 -4.60 -1.99
CA ASP A 318 15.27 -4.45 -1.66
C ASP A 318 14.45 -4.01 -2.87
N PHE A 319 14.96 -3.05 -3.64
CA PHE A 319 14.32 -2.60 -4.86
C PHE A 319 14.18 -3.73 -5.89
N LEU A 320 15.24 -4.47 -6.18
CA LEU A 320 15.24 -5.60 -7.12
C LEU A 320 14.27 -6.70 -6.67
N THR A 321 14.24 -6.98 -5.37
CA THR A 321 13.32 -7.94 -4.79
C THR A 321 11.87 -7.50 -5.01
N ASN A 322 11.53 -6.25 -4.71
CA ASN A 322 10.19 -5.70 -4.91
C ASN A 322 9.80 -5.68 -6.40
N LEU A 323 10.72 -5.29 -7.28
CA LEU A 323 10.50 -5.30 -8.72
C LEU A 323 10.22 -6.71 -9.24
N SER A 324 10.85 -7.76 -8.67
CA SER A 324 10.66 -9.15 -9.07
C SER A 324 9.21 -9.66 -8.92
N TYR A 325 8.43 -9.05 -8.03
CA TYR A 325 7.01 -9.37 -7.84
C TYR A 325 6.08 -8.62 -8.81
N ARG A 326 6.57 -7.56 -9.43
CA ARG A 326 5.80 -6.70 -10.35
C ARG A 326 6.14 -6.91 -11.80
N CYS A 327 7.25 -7.57 -12.11
CA CYS A 327 7.66 -7.91 -13.46
C CYS A 327 7.12 -9.27 -13.90
N PHE A 328 7.13 -9.54 -15.19
CA PHE A 328 6.81 -10.85 -15.74
C PHE A 328 7.70 -11.94 -15.13
N SER A 329 7.12 -13.13 -14.94
CA SER A 329 7.81 -14.26 -14.30
C SER A 329 9.14 -14.64 -14.97
N THR A 330 9.22 -14.55 -16.30
CA THR A 330 10.44 -14.82 -17.09
C THR A 330 11.56 -13.81 -16.82
N TYR A 331 11.22 -12.57 -16.46
CA TYR A 331 12.19 -11.52 -16.17
C TYR A 331 12.79 -11.61 -14.76
N ARG A 332 12.16 -12.38 -13.86
CA ARG A 332 12.62 -12.58 -12.47
C ARG A 332 14.05 -13.15 -12.39
N SER A 333 14.40 -14.03 -13.30
CA SER A 333 15.74 -14.61 -13.36
C SER A 333 16.85 -13.56 -13.59
N VAL A 334 16.57 -12.52 -14.38
CA VAL A 334 17.48 -11.39 -14.58
C VAL A 334 17.69 -10.64 -13.27
N LEU A 335 16.60 -10.34 -12.55
CA LEU A 335 16.65 -9.60 -11.28
C LEU A 335 17.38 -10.40 -10.19
N ILE A 336 17.13 -11.71 -10.13
CA ILE A 336 17.87 -12.63 -9.23
C ILE A 336 19.35 -12.64 -9.57
N GLY A 337 19.72 -12.64 -10.85
CA GLY A 337 21.11 -12.53 -11.27
C GLY A 337 21.81 -11.26 -10.77
N TYR A 338 21.15 -10.10 -10.85
CA TYR A 338 21.67 -8.86 -10.27
C TYR A 338 21.82 -8.94 -8.75
N LEU A 339 20.82 -9.52 -8.03
CA LEU A 339 20.91 -9.74 -6.58
C LEU A 339 22.10 -10.62 -6.20
N GLN A 340 22.32 -11.72 -6.91
CA GLN A 340 23.44 -12.63 -6.66
C GLN A 340 24.79 -11.94 -6.86
N VAL A 341 24.94 -11.13 -7.91
CA VAL A 341 26.18 -10.39 -8.16
C VAL A 341 26.42 -9.33 -7.07
N LEU A 342 25.39 -8.58 -6.68
CA LEU A 342 25.52 -7.60 -5.60
C LEU A 342 25.94 -8.26 -4.28
N GLU A 343 25.34 -9.39 -3.93
CA GLU A 343 25.71 -10.13 -2.73
C GLU A 343 27.15 -10.70 -2.81
N ALA A 344 27.55 -11.25 -3.97
CA ALA A 344 28.91 -11.75 -4.19
C ALA A 344 29.96 -10.64 -4.10
N ILE A 345 29.64 -9.41 -4.52
CA ILE A 345 30.52 -8.24 -4.34
C ILE A 345 30.60 -7.86 -2.87
N ALA A 346 29.47 -7.83 -2.15
CA ALA A 346 29.44 -7.43 -0.74
C ALA A 346 30.12 -8.44 0.19
N SER A 347 29.97 -9.74 -0.09
CA SER A 347 30.65 -10.84 0.64
C SER A 347 32.12 -11.05 0.22
N GLN A 348 32.56 -10.35 -0.81
CA GLN A 348 33.91 -10.52 -1.41
C GLN A 348 34.21 -11.96 -1.90
N GLU A 349 33.18 -12.70 -2.29
CA GLU A 349 33.33 -14.00 -2.92
C GLU A 349 34.07 -13.90 -4.29
N ILE A 350 33.83 -12.77 -4.99
CA ILE A 350 34.52 -12.46 -6.25
C ILE A 350 35.37 -11.21 -6.01
N GLN A 351 36.69 -11.34 -6.12
CA GLN A 351 37.63 -10.23 -5.90
C GLN A 351 38.29 -9.76 -7.21
N ASP A 352 38.30 -10.58 -8.25
CA ASP A 352 38.90 -10.21 -9.55
C ASP A 352 37.95 -9.30 -10.34
N ASP A 353 38.40 -8.09 -10.57
CA ASP A 353 37.71 -7.08 -11.39
C ASP A 353 37.27 -7.60 -12.77
N LYS A 354 38.10 -8.42 -13.40
CA LYS A 354 37.80 -8.98 -14.73
C LYS A 354 36.70 -10.02 -14.66
N GLU A 355 36.66 -10.78 -13.59
CA GLU A 355 35.59 -11.76 -13.35
C GLU A 355 34.28 -11.07 -13.11
N ILE A 356 34.22 -10.02 -12.26
CA ILE A 356 33.03 -9.23 -12.03
C ILE A 356 32.54 -8.56 -13.32
N GLN A 357 33.45 -7.97 -14.10
CA GLN A 357 33.07 -7.36 -15.39
C GLN A 357 32.49 -8.41 -16.35
N LYS A 358 33.05 -9.60 -16.40
CA LYS A 358 32.53 -10.71 -17.22
C LYS A 358 31.12 -11.14 -16.76
N VAL A 359 30.90 -11.20 -15.46
CA VAL A 359 29.57 -11.51 -14.90
C VAL A 359 28.53 -10.43 -15.26
N PHE A 360 28.88 -9.14 -15.14
CA PHE A 360 28.00 -8.06 -15.57
C PHE A 360 27.71 -8.09 -17.08
N GLU A 361 28.72 -8.40 -17.90
CA GLU A 361 28.49 -8.51 -19.35
C GLU A 361 27.59 -9.69 -19.68
N ASN A 362 27.77 -10.84 -19.04
CA ASN A 362 26.89 -11.99 -19.19
C ASN A 362 25.45 -11.67 -18.75
N LEU A 363 25.30 -10.96 -17.64
CA LEU A 363 23.98 -10.49 -17.19
C LEU A 363 23.34 -9.51 -18.18
N ARG A 364 24.13 -8.63 -18.81
CA ARG A 364 23.65 -7.72 -19.85
C ARG A 364 23.12 -8.50 -21.05
N ILE A 365 23.89 -9.46 -21.54
CA ILE A 365 23.51 -10.32 -22.67
C ILE A 365 22.24 -11.13 -22.32
N TYR A 366 22.21 -11.70 -21.14
CA TYR A 366 21.07 -12.47 -20.64
C TYR A 366 19.80 -11.58 -20.54
N ARG A 367 19.94 -10.38 -19.98
CA ARG A 367 18.87 -9.39 -19.89
C ARG A 367 18.31 -9.02 -21.26
N GLU A 368 19.18 -8.77 -22.25
CA GLU A 368 18.78 -8.47 -23.63
C GLU A 368 18.04 -9.65 -24.28
N ALA A 369 18.51 -10.88 -24.04
CA ALA A 369 17.86 -12.09 -24.54
C ALA A 369 16.47 -12.29 -23.91
N GLU A 370 16.35 -12.13 -22.57
CA GLU A 370 15.06 -12.26 -21.89
C GLU A 370 14.10 -11.12 -22.25
N THR A 371 14.60 -9.91 -22.50
CA THR A 371 13.77 -8.80 -23.00
C THR A 371 13.16 -9.15 -24.35
N LYS A 372 13.95 -9.71 -25.29
CA LYS A 372 13.45 -10.16 -26.60
C LYS A 372 12.45 -11.32 -26.46
N ARG A 373 12.78 -12.31 -25.62
CA ARG A 373 11.92 -13.47 -25.38
C ARG A 373 10.57 -13.05 -24.80
N HIS A 374 10.60 -12.13 -23.85
CA HIS A 374 9.38 -11.59 -23.25
C HIS A 374 8.56 -10.81 -24.27
N GLN A 375 9.17 -9.95 -25.09
CA GLN A 375 8.47 -9.25 -26.16
C GLN A 375 7.74 -10.23 -27.09
N MET A 376 8.42 -11.30 -27.50
CA MET A 376 7.81 -12.35 -28.31
C MET A 376 6.65 -13.05 -27.61
N MET A 377 6.72 -13.24 -26.28
CA MET A 377 5.63 -13.84 -25.50
C MET A 377 4.42 -12.91 -25.42
N VAL A 378 4.62 -11.61 -25.20
CA VAL A 378 3.54 -10.61 -25.21
C VAL A 378 2.89 -10.54 -26.58
N ASP A 379 3.68 -10.48 -27.64
CA ASP A 379 3.18 -10.47 -29.02
C ASP A 379 2.35 -11.73 -29.32
N LEU A 380 2.75 -12.90 -28.78
CA LEU A 380 2.00 -14.16 -28.92
C LEU A 380 0.69 -14.17 -28.14
N LEU A 381 0.70 -13.65 -26.90
CA LEU A 381 -0.51 -13.55 -26.08
C LEU A 381 -1.53 -12.59 -26.70
N ASP A 382 -1.08 -11.46 -27.21
CA ASP A 382 -1.92 -10.51 -27.92
C ASP A 382 -2.49 -11.12 -29.21
N TYR A 383 -1.66 -11.85 -29.98
CA TYR A 383 -2.12 -12.61 -31.13
C TYR A 383 -3.21 -13.61 -30.73
N TYR A 384 -2.99 -14.40 -29.69
CA TYR A 384 -3.95 -15.37 -29.20
C TYR A 384 -5.26 -14.70 -28.75
N HIS A 385 -5.15 -13.62 -28.00
CA HIS A 385 -6.32 -12.85 -27.52
C HIS A 385 -7.15 -12.29 -28.69
N LEU A 386 -6.50 -11.71 -29.68
CA LEU A 386 -7.15 -11.18 -30.88
C LEU A 386 -7.75 -12.30 -31.75
N SER A 387 -7.12 -13.48 -31.80
CA SER A 387 -7.64 -14.63 -32.58
C SER A 387 -8.84 -15.32 -31.93
N THR A 388 -9.03 -15.15 -30.62
CA THR A 388 -10.18 -15.71 -29.88
C THR A 388 -11.40 -14.79 -29.86
N VAL A 389 -11.27 -13.53 -30.30
CA VAL A 389 -12.41 -12.61 -30.47
C VAL A 389 -13.20 -13.11 -31.67
N GLN A 390 -14.40 -13.63 -31.44
CA GLN A 390 -15.28 -14.13 -32.49
C GLN A 390 -15.63 -12.99 -33.46
N GLU A 391 -15.60 -13.28 -34.76
CA GLU A 391 -15.87 -12.32 -35.86
C GLU A 391 -17.25 -11.65 -35.78
N GLU A 392 -18.18 -12.21 -35.02
CA GLU A 392 -19.55 -11.71 -34.89
C GLU A 392 -19.70 -10.31 -34.25
N SER A 393 -18.68 -9.80 -33.59
CA SER A 393 -18.78 -8.49 -32.90
C SER A 393 -18.45 -7.27 -33.75
N GLY A 394 -17.80 -7.45 -34.92
CA GLY A 394 -17.31 -6.34 -35.76
C GLY A 394 -16.20 -5.50 -35.08
N ALA A 395 -15.88 -5.78 -33.81
CA ALA A 395 -14.94 -4.98 -33.00
C ALA A 395 -13.53 -4.96 -33.61
N PHE A 396 -13.10 -6.03 -34.26
CA PHE A 396 -11.80 -6.08 -34.91
C PHE A 396 -11.76 -5.26 -36.22
N GLU A 397 -12.83 -5.26 -37.01
CA GLU A 397 -12.94 -4.40 -38.19
C GLU A 397 -13.00 -2.92 -37.81
N ASP A 398 -13.71 -2.59 -36.73
CA ASP A 398 -13.74 -1.23 -36.18
C ASP A 398 -12.38 -0.79 -35.62
N PHE A 399 -11.64 -1.69 -35.00
CA PHE A 399 -10.25 -1.47 -34.59
C PHE A 399 -9.31 -1.24 -35.77
N LEU A 400 -9.43 -2.02 -36.85
CA LEU A 400 -8.64 -1.82 -38.07
C LEU A 400 -8.97 -0.48 -38.76
N LYS A 401 -10.25 -0.10 -38.83
CA LYS A 401 -10.68 1.21 -39.33
C LYS A 401 -10.16 2.36 -38.44
N PHE A 402 -10.19 2.18 -37.11
CA PHE A 402 -9.61 3.14 -36.18
C PHE A 402 -8.10 3.28 -36.41
N LYS A 403 -7.38 2.18 -36.58
CA LYS A 403 -5.94 2.16 -36.88
C LYS A 403 -5.61 2.89 -38.17
N GLU A 404 -6.38 2.67 -39.24
CA GLU A 404 -6.22 3.38 -40.53
C GLU A 404 -6.47 4.87 -40.40
N ASN A 405 -7.50 5.26 -39.66
CA ASN A 405 -7.82 6.66 -39.38
C ASN A 405 -6.73 7.36 -38.55
N VAL A 406 -6.12 6.68 -37.57
CA VAL A 406 -5.00 7.20 -36.77
C VAL A 406 -3.74 7.34 -37.64
N LYS A 407 -3.47 6.39 -38.56
CA LYS A 407 -2.35 6.49 -39.53
C LYS A 407 -2.47 7.69 -40.45
N THR A 408 -3.68 8.01 -40.91
CA THR A 408 -3.95 9.13 -41.79
C THR A 408 -3.89 10.50 -41.07
N GLN A 409 -4.04 10.53 -39.76
CA GLN A 409 -4.02 11.78 -38.96
C GLN A 409 -2.66 12.12 -38.33
N GLN A 410 -1.71 11.20 -38.34
CA GLN A 410 -0.37 11.42 -37.75
C GLN A 410 0.70 11.35 -38.84
N GLU A 411 1.20 12.53 -39.22
CA GLU A 411 2.49 12.63 -39.91
C GLU A 411 3.56 11.95 -39.04
N GLU A 412 4.24 10.95 -39.59
CA GLU A 412 5.50 10.29 -39.26
C GLU A 412 6.25 10.74 -37.98
N LYS A 413 5.66 10.67 -36.83
CA LYS A 413 6.44 10.50 -35.61
C LYS A 413 6.43 9.03 -35.25
N ALA A 414 7.61 8.40 -35.30
CA ALA A 414 7.84 7.00 -35.00
C ALA A 414 7.39 6.64 -33.56
N ASP A 415 6.07 6.52 -33.37
CA ASP A 415 5.43 6.17 -32.10
C ASP A 415 5.65 4.67 -31.86
N PRO A 416 6.11 4.26 -30.67
CA PRO A 416 6.23 2.86 -30.27
C PRO A 416 4.93 2.05 -30.48
N LEU A 417 3.77 2.68 -30.26
CA LEU A 417 2.46 2.05 -30.47
C LEU A 417 2.21 1.67 -31.93
N ASN A 418 2.53 2.56 -32.87
CA ASN A 418 2.37 2.28 -34.29
C ASN A 418 3.28 1.13 -34.76
N ARG A 419 4.52 1.09 -34.30
CA ARG A 419 5.44 -0.04 -34.58
C ARG A 419 4.94 -1.37 -34.04
N TYR A 420 4.30 -1.35 -32.88
CA TYR A 420 3.68 -2.54 -32.28
C TYR A 420 2.49 -3.02 -33.10
N LEU A 421 1.57 -2.11 -33.45
CA LEU A 421 0.39 -2.43 -34.25
C LEU A 421 0.75 -2.97 -35.65
N ASP A 422 1.79 -2.43 -36.30
CA ASP A 422 2.30 -2.92 -37.58
C ASP A 422 2.86 -4.34 -37.49
N ARG A 423 3.54 -4.68 -36.37
CA ARG A 423 4.04 -6.01 -36.11
C ARG A 423 2.90 -7.02 -35.94
N VAL A 424 1.88 -6.67 -35.13
CA VAL A 424 0.67 -7.52 -34.95
C VAL A 424 -0.05 -7.76 -36.28
N GLN A 425 -0.23 -6.72 -37.09
CA GLN A 425 -0.84 -6.87 -38.42
C GLN A 425 -0.05 -7.79 -39.32
N GLY A 426 1.29 -7.68 -39.34
CA GLY A 426 2.14 -8.56 -40.14
C GLY A 426 2.07 -10.04 -39.75
N LEU A 427 1.68 -10.36 -38.53
CA LEU A 427 1.45 -11.73 -38.06
C LEU A 427 0.10 -12.31 -38.58
N TYR A 428 -0.88 -11.44 -38.83
CA TYR A 428 -2.21 -11.85 -39.28
C TYR A 428 -2.34 -11.97 -40.84
N GLU A 429 -1.56 -11.24 -41.60
CA GLU A 429 -1.63 -11.28 -43.08
C GLU A 429 -1.37 -12.67 -43.69
N PRO A 430 -0.46 -13.52 -43.18
CA PRO A 430 -0.23 -14.86 -43.70
C PRO A 430 -1.38 -15.84 -43.50
N LEU A 431 -2.30 -15.58 -42.56
CA LEU A 431 -3.43 -16.46 -42.22
C LEU A 431 -4.67 -16.21 -43.09
N ARG A 432 -4.67 -15.15 -43.91
CA ARG A 432 -5.75 -14.84 -44.86
C ARG A 432 -5.53 -15.42 -46.24
N ARG A 433 -4.45 -16.16 -46.48
CA ARG A 433 -4.20 -16.94 -47.68
C ARG A 433 -4.29 -18.42 -47.36
#